data_4c774d461a0cf546a532b0517978041e
#
_entry.id   4c774d461a0cf546a532b0517978041e
#
_cell.length_a   1.000
_cell.length_b   1.000
_cell.length_c   1.000
_cell.angle_alpha   90.00
_cell.angle_beta   90.00
_cell.angle_gamma   90.00
#
_symmetry.space_group_name_H-M   'P 1'
#
loop_
_entity.id
_entity.type
_entity.pdbx_description
1 polymer ?
#
loop_
_entity_poly.entity_id
_entity_poly.type
_entity_poly.pdbx_seq_one_letter_code
_entity_poly.pdbx_strand_id
1 'polypeptide(L)'
;MRRRILSILGSTVLLCGIVAMSATNVSASGKELKQVDGSYLTTEERSTGYTSSPDLRGVHLMDGESTISKAGISRIYAYGATTANHKVKYMATIVYVDRYDEKNDEWGQIDAWVAEDENTYYMSTAKSLKVERGYYYRVHCNHIAGNEYPY
;
A
#
# COMPACT_ATOMS: atom_id res chain seq x y z
N MET A 1 -55.94 -45.24 -15.21
CA MET A 1 -55.69 -44.70 -13.85
C MET A 1 -54.91 -43.39 -13.95
N ARG A 2 -55.57 -42.29 -13.72
CA ARG A 2 -54.96 -40.95 -13.77
C ARG A 2 -54.53 -40.53 -12.38
N ARG A 3 -53.26 -40.38 -12.11
CA ARG A 3 -52.76 -39.78 -10.89
C ARG A 3 -52.54 -38.28 -11.11
N ARG A 4 -53.32 -37.48 -10.44
CA ARG A 4 -53.18 -36.00 -10.39
C ARG A 4 -52.10 -35.70 -9.36
N ILE A 5 -51.08 -34.98 -9.81
CA ILE A 5 -50.06 -34.40 -8.92
C ILE A 5 -50.51 -33.01 -8.58
N LEU A 6 -50.85 -32.75 -7.33
CA LEU A 6 -51.13 -31.39 -6.79
C LEU A 6 -49.78 -30.71 -6.59
N SER A 7 -49.57 -29.60 -7.32
CA SER A 7 -48.51 -28.68 -7.06
C SER A 7 -48.92 -27.71 -5.94
N ILE A 8 -48.24 -27.80 -4.81
CA ILE A 8 -48.37 -26.86 -3.72
C ILE A 8 -47.47 -25.69 -4.02
N LEU A 9 -48.04 -24.54 -4.37
CA LEU A 9 -47.34 -23.25 -4.42
C LEU A 9 -47.10 -22.77 -2.98
N GLY A 10 -45.89 -22.99 -2.51
CA GLY A 10 -45.39 -22.40 -1.28
C GLY A 10 -44.99 -20.94 -1.54
N SER A 11 -45.86 -20.03 -1.12
CA SER A 11 -45.54 -18.58 -1.13
C SER A 11 -44.58 -18.27 0.00
N THR A 12 -43.27 -18.12 -0.31
CA THR A 12 -42.28 -17.64 0.64
C THR A 12 -42.38 -16.12 0.72
N VAL A 13 -43.00 -15.63 1.78
CA VAL A 13 -42.97 -14.21 2.15
C VAL A 13 -41.55 -13.88 2.60
N LEU A 14 -40.82 -13.14 1.75
CA LEU A 14 -39.51 -12.61 2.07
C LEU A 14 -39.71 -11.42 3.01
N LEU A 15 -39.55 -11.66 4.31
CA LEU A 15 -39.53 -10.63 5.32
C LEU A 15 -38.19 -9.87 5.20
N CYS A 16 -38.17 -8.73 4.49
CA CYS A 16 -37.05 -7.80 4.50
C CYS A 16 -36.96 -7.16 5.89
N GLY A 17 -36.23 -7.82 6.78
CA GLY A 17 -35.76 -7.22 8.00
C GLY A 17 -34.76 -6.11 7.67
N ILE A 18 -35.17 -4.85 7.80
CA ILE A 18 -34.25 -3.72 7.81
C ILE A 18 -33.46 -3.83 9.10
N VAL A 19 -32.29 -4.46 9.03
CA VAL A 19 -31.28 -4.35 10.08
C VAL A 19 -30.76 -2.93 9.98
N ALA A 20 -31.28 -2.04 10.83
CA ALA A 20 -30.64 -0.78 11.12
C ALA A 20 -29.24 -1.14 11.69
N MET A 21 -28.23 -1.14 10.84
CA MET A 21 -26.84 -1.10 11.29
C MET A 21 -26.68 0.25 11.99
N SER A 22 -26.93 0.26 13.30
CA SER A 22 -26.33 1.24 14.16
C SER A 22 -24.83 1.11 13.93
N ALA A 23 -24.23 2.11 13.29
CA ALA A 23 -22.81 2.30 13.28
C ALA A 23 -22.38 2.43 14.75
N THR A 24 -22.10 1.32 15.38
CA THR A 24 -21.31 1.31 16.58
C THR A 24 -19.96 1.84 16.12
N ASN A 25 -19.67 3.09 16.50
CA ASN A 25 -18.30 3.57 16.56
C ASN A 25 -17.59 2.59 17.50
N VAL A 26 -17.00 1.56 16.94
CA VAL A 26 -15.98 0.78 17.63
C VAL A 26 -14.81 1.75 17.75
N SER A 27 -14.84 2.54 18.82
CA SER A 27 -13.62 3.09 19.39
C SER A 27 -12.79 1.88 19.77
N ALA A 28 -12.01 1.37 18.83
CA ALA A 28 -10.84 0.60 19.19
C ALA A 28 -10.12 1.51 20.19
N SER A 29 -10.00 1.07 21.42
CA SER A 29 -9.11 1.66 22.42
C SER A 29 -7.71 1.50 21.84
N GLY A 30 -7.40 2.35 20.87
CA GLY A 30 -6.18 2.31 20.11
C GLY A 30 -5.09 2.82 21.00
N LYS A 31 -4.26 1.91 21.46
CA LYS A 31 -2.93 2.25 21.91
C LYS A 31 -2.34 3.12 20.81
N GLU A 32 -2.07 4.38 21.14
CA GLU A 32 -1.50 5.33 20.18
C GLU A 32 -0.23 4.71 19.59
N LEU A 33 -0.20 4.53 18.27
CA LEU A 33 0.95 3.91 17.61
C LEU A 33 2.11 4.90 17.66
N LYS A 34 3.26 4.42 18.09
CA LYS A 34 4.48 5.23 18.11
C LYS A 34 4.82 5.64 16.67
N GLN A 35 5.06 6.93 16.46
CA GLN A 35 5.52 7.48 15.19
C GLN A 35 7.01 7.82 15.30
N VAL A 36 7.78 7.43 14.30
CA VAL A 36 9.21 7.74 14.18
C VAL A 36 9.48 8.21 12.76
N ASP A 37 9.95 9.43 12.62
CA ASP A 37 10.27 10.05 11.34
C ASP A 37 9.14 9.84 10.30
N GLY A 38 7.93 10.28 10.67
CA GLY A 38 6.75 10.23 9.83
C GLY A 38 6.10 8.85 9.61
N SER A 39 6.70 7.77 10.13
CA SER A 39 6.22 6.40 9.97
C SER A 39 5.69 5.83 11.29
N TYR A 40 4.53 5.18 11.26
CA TYR A 40 3.96 4.50 12.42
C TYR A 40 4.53 3.10 12.58
N LEU A 41 4.92 2.73 13.81
CA LEU A 41 5.28 1.35 14.15
C LEU A 41 3.99 0.53 14.28
N THR A 42 3.68 -0.24 13.24
CA THR A 42 2.47 -1.07 13.17
C THR A 42 2.81 -2.54 12.99
N THR A 43 1.93 -3.42 13.46
CA THR A 43 2.02 -4.87 13.24
C THR A 43 1.19 -5.34 12.05
N GLU A 44 0.62 -4.42 11.28
CA GLU A 44 -0.15 -4.73 10.09
C GLU A 44 0.67 -5.55 9.08
N GLU A 45 -0.01 -6.39 8.32
CA GLU A 45 0.65 -7.24 7.33
C GLU A 45 1.05 -6.48 6.06
N ARG A 46 0.43 -5.33 5.83
CA ARG A 46 0.69 -4.44 4.70
C ARG A 46 0.51 -2.98 5.10
N SER A 47 1.38 -2.14 4.57
CA SER A 47 1.27 -0.69 4.67
C SER A 47 1.58 -0.06 3.32
N THR A 48 0.80 0.95 2.93
CA THR A 48 0.96 1.67 1.67
C THR A 48 0.94 3.18 1.95
N GLY A 49 1.91 3.88 1.37
CA GLY A 49 1.99 5.33 1.35
C GLY A 49 1.83 5.86 -0.08
N TYR A 50 1.24 7.03 -0.21
CA TYR A 50 1.08 7.74 -1.47
C TYR A 50 1.63 9.16 -1.37
N THR A 51 2.07 9.72 -2.49
CA THR A 51 2.41 11.14 -2.59
C THR A 51 1.12 11.95 -2.56
N SER A 52 0.67 12.34 -1.38
CA SER A 52 -0.66 12.89 -1.14
C SER A 52 -0.77 14.40 -1.32
N SER A 53 0.34 15.15 -1.24
CA SER A 53 0.31 16.61 -1.38
C SER A 53 0.52 17.04 -2.83
N PRO A 54 -0.36 17.90 -3.39
CA PRO A 54 -0.15 18.51 -4.70
C PRO A 54 1.18 19.29 -4.79
N ASP A 55 1.62 19.89 -3.69
CA ASP A 55 2.85 20.67 -3.62
C ASP A 55 4.12 19.81 -3.72
N LEU A 56 4.02 18.52 -3.43
CA LEU A 56 5.11 17.56 -3.59
C LEU A 56 5.14 16.92 -4.98
N ARG A 57 4.12 17.21 -5.80
CA ARG A 57 4.03 16.73 -7.17
C ARG A 57 4.61 17.80 -8.09
N GLY A 58 5.69 17.47 -8.79
CA GLY A 58 6.17 18.30 -9.88
C GLY A 58 5.16 18.42 -11.03
N VAL A 59 5.47 19.22 -12.03
CA VAL A 59 4.59 19.46 -13.21
C VAL A 59 4.18 18.17 -13.92
N HIS A 60 5.00 17.14 -13.84
CA HIS A 60 4.81 15.86 -14.57
C HIS A 60 4.33 14.72 -13.68
N LEU A 61 4.66 14.74 -12.40
CA LEU A 61 4.31 13.68 -11.46
C LEU A 61 2.83 13.77 -11.05
N MET A 62 2.06 12.72 -11.33
CA MET A 62 0.68 12.61 -10.89
C MET A 62 0.57 11.93 -9.53
N ASP A 63 1.27 10.80 -9.34
CA ASP A 63 1.23 10.04 -8.10
C ASP A 63 2.49 9.19 -7.91
N GLY A 64 2.81 8.93 -6.64
CA GLY A 64 3.86 8.01 -6.23
C GLY A 64 3.34 7.08 -5.14
N GLU A 65 3.57 5.79 -5.29
CA GLU A 65 3.18 4.76 -4.31
C GLU A 65 4.42 4.07 -3.74
N SER A 66 4.39 3.84 -2.42
CA SER A 66 5.33 2.96 -1.72
C SER A 66 4.56 1.94 -0.88
N THR A 67 4.87 0.66 -1.03
CA THR A 67 4.18 -0.40 -0.30
C THR A 67 5.18 -1.39 0.29
N ILE A 68 4.95 -1.74 1.55
CA ILE A 68 5.60 -2.88 2.21
C ILE A 68 4.55 -3.91 2.62
N SER A 69 4.84 -5.19 2.46
CA SER A 69 4.01 -6.27 2.97
C SER A 69 4.83 -7.45 3.46
N LYS A 70 4.28 -8.19 4.42
CA LYS A 70 4.84 -9.47 4.82
C LYS A 70 4.72 -10.47 3.68
N ALA A 71 5.80 -11.15 3.35
CA ALA A 71 5.87 -12.18 2.30
C ALA A 71 6.29 -13.55 2.85
N GLY A 72 6.05 -13.77 4.13
CA GLY A 72 6.39 -15.00 4.86
C GLY A 72 7.02 -14.73 6.22
N ILE A 73 7.58 -15.77 6.84
CA ILE A 73 8.06 -15.71 8.23
C ILE A 73 9.27 -14.75 8.41
N SER A 74 10.17 -14.71 7.44
CA SER A 74 11.39 -13.90 7.47
C SER A 74 11.61 -13.19 6.12
N ARG A 75 10.53 -12.69 5.54
CA ARG A 75 10.55 -12.07 4.23
C ARG A 75 9.53 -10.94 4.14
N ILE A 76 9.95 -9.87 3.53
CA ILE A 76 9.08 -8.76 3.14
C ILE A 76 9.07 -8.62 1.62
N TYR A 77 8.01 -8.02 1.12
CA TYR A 77 7.88 -7.55 -0.25
C TYR A 77 7.83 -6.03 -0.22
N ALA A 78 8.76 -5.39 -0.91
CA ALA A 78 8.89 -3.96 -1.02
C ALA A 78 8.58 -3.55 -2.46
N TYR A 79 7.75 -2.53 -2.63
CA TYR A 79 7.22 -2.08 -3.91
C TYR A 79 7.22 -0.56 -3.98
N GLY A 80 7.51 -0.02 -5.16
CA GLY A 80 7.38 1.38 -5.48
C GLY A 80 6.81 1.56 -6.90
N ALA A 81 5.96 2.56 -7.08
CA ALA A 81 5.43 2.92 -8.39
C ALA A 81 5.38 4.43 -8.57
N THR A 82 5.67 4.88 -9.77
CA THR A 82 5.62 6.28 -10.19
C THR A 82 4.64 6.42 -11.36
N THR A 83 3.69 7.34 -11.24
CA THR A 83 2.71 7.67 -12.27
C THR A 83 2.84 9.13 -12.67
N ALA A 84 2.97 9.39 -13.95
CA ALA A 84 2.94 10.75 -14.51
C ALA A 84 1.56 11.07 -15.12
N ASN A 85 1.22 12.34 -15.20
CA ASN A 85 -0.03 12.84 -15.80
C ASN A 85 -0.04 12.76 -17.34
N HIS A 86 1.11 12.51 -17.95
CA HIS A 86 1.29 12.27 -19.38
C HIS A 86 2.58 11.49 -19.61
N LYS A 87 2.84 11.08 -20.83
CA LYS A 87 4.08 10.42 -21.23
C LYS A 87 5.27 11.35 -21.08
N VAL A 88 6.25 10.94 -20.27
CA VAL A 88 7.49 11.68 -20.00
C VAL A 88 8.69 11.00 -20.63
N LYS A 89 9.75 11.77 -20.90
CA LYS A 89 10.99 11.22 -21.46
C LYS A 89 11.75 10.34 -20.48
N TYR A 90 11.73 10.69 -19.20
CA TYR A 90 12.44 9.97 -18.15
C TYR A 90 11.56 9.79 -16.93
N MET A 91 11.58 8.60 -16.37
CA MET A 91 10.92 8.26 -15.13
C MET A 91 11.82 7.39 -14.28
N ALA A 92 11.86 7.64 -12.97
CA ALA A 92 12.58 6.80 -12.02
C ALA A 92 11.81 6.63 -10.72
N THR A 93 11.99 5.46 -10.12
CA THR A 93 11.55 5.14 -8.76
C THR A 93 12.75 4.63 -7.99
N ILE A 94 13.15 5.36 -6.95
CA ILE A 94 14.21 4.95 -6.03
C ILE A 94 13.52 4.41 -4.79
N VAL A 95 13.71 3.15 -4.50
CA VAL A 95 13.08 2.47 -3.36
C VAL A 95 14.13 2.27 -2.28
N TYR A 96 13.78 2.67 -1.06
CA TYR A 96 14.57 2.47 0.14
C TYR A 96 13.82 1.56 1.09
N VAL A 97 14.54 0.67 1.74
CA VAL A 97 14.03 -0.22 2.77
C VAL A 97 14.81 0.00 4.05
N ASP A 98 14.10 0.38 5.10
CA ASP A 98 14.70 0.66 6.39
C ASP A 98 14.24 -0.35 7.45
N ARG A 99 15.11 -0.58 8.44
CA ARG A 99 14.80 -1.28 9.67
C ARG A 99 14.84 -0.30 10.84
N TYR A 100 13.85 -0.39 11.72
CA TYR A 100 13.83 0.41 12.94
C TYR A 100 14.84 -0.11 13.96
N ASP A 101 15.67 0.79 14.47
CA ASP A 101 16.55 0.58 15.62
C ASP A 101 15.91 1.14 16.89
N GLU A 102 15.40 0.25 17.72
CA GLU A 102 14.72 0.61 18.95
C GLU A 102 15.65 1.29 19.98
N LYS A 103 16.96 1.03 19.95
CA LYS A 103 17.93 1.59 20.89
C LYS A 103 18.21 3.06 20.60
N ASN A 104 18.31 3.41 19.35
CA ASN A 104 18.62 4.75 18.89
C ASN A 104 17.37 5.56 18.52
N ASP A 105 16.20 4.91 18.48
CA ASP A 105 14.92 5.50 18.08
C ASP A 105 14.95 6.06 16.65
N GLU A 106 15.60 5.34 15.73
CA GLU A 106 15.81 5.78 14.35
C GLU A 106 15.62 4.66 13.32
N TRP A 107 15.48 5.06 12.07
CA TRP A 107 15.43 4.15 10.93
C TRP A 107 16.81 4.02 10.29
N GLY A 108 17.30 2.79 10.16
CA GLY A 108 18.53 2.47 9.46
C GLY A 108 18.24 1.79 8.12
N GLN A 109 18.79 2.32 7.04
CA GLN A 109 18.64 1.75 5.70
C GLN A 109 19.34 0.40 5.60
N ILE A 110 18.63 -0.61 5.10
CA ILE A 110 19.16 -1.99 4.90
C ILE A 110 19.25 -2.38 3.43
N ASP A 111 18.46 -1.75 2.56
CA ASP A 111 18.54 -1.97 1.11
C ASP A 111 18.03 -0.73 0.36
N ALA A 112 18.52 -0.55 -0.87
CA ALA A 112 18.00 0.44 -1.81
C ALA A 112 18.26 0.00 -3.24
N TRP A 113 17.37 0.40 -4.16
CA TRP A 113 17.57 0.20 -5.60
C TRP A 113 16.84 1.26 -6.40
N VAL A 114 17.26 1.41 -7.63
CA VAL A 114 16.65 2.31 -8.61
C VAL A 114 16.05 1.48 -9.73
N ALA A 115 14.87 1.87 -10.19
CA ALA A 115 14.32 1.45 -11.47
C ALA A 115 14.06 2.70 -12.32
N GLU A 116 14.38 2.61 -13.59
CA GLU A 116 14.28 3.71 -14.55
C GLU A 116 13.57 3.23 -15.81
N ASP A 117 12.82 4.11 -16.44
CA ASP A 117 12.17 3.86 -17.73
C ASP A 117 12.09 5.17 -18.54
N GLU A 118 11.99 5.03 -19.84
CA GLU A 118 11.93 6.14 -20.77
C GLU A 118 10.64 6.11 -21.59
N ASN A 119 10.19 7.29 -21.98
CA ASN A 119 9.03 7.43 -22.85
C ASN A 119 7.78 6.72 -22.30
N THR A 120 7.56 6.79 -21.01
CA THR A 120 6.46 6.14 -20.29
C THR A 120 5.64 7.14 -19.48
N TYR A 121 4.48 6.73 -19.04
CA TYR A 121 3.65 7.47 -18.07
C TYR A 121 3.47 6.70 -16.75
N TYR A 122 3.95 5.46 -16.69
CA TYR A 122 3.87 4.63 -15.50
C TYR A 122 5.05 3.66 -15.45
N MET A 123 5.58 3.49 -14.25
CA MET A 123 6.53 2.42 -13.97
C MET A 123 6.34 1.90 -12.54
N SER A 124 6.73 0.67 -12.32
CA SER A 124 6.77 0.09 -10.99
C SER A 124 7.95 -0.86 -10.84
N THR A 125 8.38 -1.04 -9.60
CA THR A 125 9.46 -1.96 -9.27
C THR A 125 9.18 -2.62 -7.93
N ALA A 126 9.67 -3.84 -7.76
CA ALA A 126 9.48 -4.58 -6.53
C ALA A 126 10.63 -5.53 -6.25
N LYS A 127 10.86 -5.79 -4.97
CA LYS A 127 11.86 -6.74 -4.50
C LYS A 127 11.36 -7.51 -3.28
N SER A 128 11.63 -8.79 -3.26
CA SER A 128 11.39 -9.62 -2.08
C SER A 128 12.69 -9.79 -1.31
N LEU A 129 12.70 -9.36 -0.06
CA LEU A 129 13.87 -9.31 0.80
C LEU A 129 13.76 -10.30 1.95
N LYS A 130 14.85 -11.03 2.23
CA LYS A 130 14.98 -11.78 3.47
C LYS A 130 15.34 -10.80 4.58
N VAL A 131 14.61 -10.86 5.69
CA VAL A 131 14.77 -9.95 6.82
C VAL A 131 14.78 -10.70 8.15
N GLU A 132 15.34 -10.08 9.18
CA GLU A 132 15.31 -10.59 10.55
C GLU A 132 13.93 -10.44 11.16
N ARG A 133 13.57 -11.36 12.04
CA ARG A 133 12.28 -11.35 12.76
C ARG A 133 12.35 -10.44 13.98
N GLY A 134 11.19 -9.91 14.37
CA GLY A 134 11.06 -9.12 15.59
C GLY A 134 11.40 -7.64 15.42
N TYR A 135 11.66 -7.18 14.20
CA TYR A 135 11.89 -5.77 13.88
C TYR A 135 10.74 -5.20 13.08
N TYR A 136 10.60 -3.87 13.15
CA TYR A 136 9.77 -3.11 12.23
C TYR A 136 10.58 -2.73 10.98
N TYR A 137 9.89 -2.72 9.86
CA TYR A 137 10.45 -2.35 8.56
C TYR A 137 9.55 -1.34 7.88
N ARG A 138 10.11 -0.41 7.14
CA ARG A 138 9.38 0.51 6.26
C ARG A 138 9.95 0.52 4.86
N VAL A 139 9.13 0.94 3.92
CA VAL A 139 9.52 1.29 2.55
C VAL A 139 9.15 2.75 2.33
N HIS A 140 10.08 3.50 1.75
CA HIS A 140 9.79 4.82 1.21
C HIS A 140 10.44 4.96 -0.17
N CYS A 141 9.89 5.83 -1.02
CA CYS A 141 10.35 5.99 -2.38
C CYS A 141 10.55 7.46 -2.74
N ASN A 142 11.57 7.71 -3.57
CA ASN A 142 11.66 8.95 -4.33
C ASN A 142 11.12 8.68 -5.73
N HIS A 143 10.24 9.56 -6.20
CA HIS A 143 9.56 9.47 -7.48
C HIS A 143 10.01 10.62 -8.38
N ILE A 144 10.50 10.30 -9.57
CA ILE A 144 11.01 11.24 -10.55
C ILE A 144 10.23 11.03 -11.84
N ALA A 145 9.68 12.11 -12.39
CA ALA A 145 9.03 12.12 -13.69
C ALA A 145 9.34 13.46 -14.38
N GLY A 146 9.91 13.41 -15.58
CA GLY A 146 10.33 14.65 -16.27
C GLY A 146 10.66 14.45 -17.74
N ASN A 147 10.85 15.58 -18.41
CA ASN A 147 11.27 15.63 -19.82
C ASN A 147 12.76 15.94 -19.97
N GLU A 148 13.48 16.06 -18.87
CA GLU A 148 14.94 16.22 -18.79
C GLU A 148 15.51 15.10 -17.92
N TYR A 149 16.71 14.65 -18.25
CA TYR A 149 17.42 13.70 -17.41
C TYR A 149 17.97 14.40 -16.18
N PRO A 150 17.86 13.83 -14.99
CA PRO A 150 18.56 14.33 -13.82
C PRO A 150 20.09 14.14 -14.04
N TYR A 151 20.83 15.20 -13.95
CA TYR A 151 22.31 15.19 -14.06
C TYR A 151 22.93 14.84 -12.72
#